data_37663bab3f32f836c912f465a26a0adb
#
_entry.id   37663bab3f32f836c912f465a26a0adb
#
_cell.length_a   1.000
_cell.length_b   1.000
_cell.length_c   1.000
_cell.angle_alpha   90.00
_cell.angle_beta   90.00
_cell.angle_gamma   90.00
#
_symmetry.space_group_name_H-M   'P 1'
#
loop_
_entity.id
_entity.type
_entity.pdbx_description
1 polymer ?
#
loop_
_entity_poly.entity_id
_entity_poly.type
_entity_poly.pdbx_seq_one_letter_code
_entity_poly.pdbx_strand_id
1 'polypeptide(L)'
;MAESLPQLRTTAQLVRDKLIRGDIRPEELFRAYMLENADPFEAWAKEAPDAPNLLPFLVYNSMEPWLEAAGEALSAAYPQNDVWQHGHCPVCGSPAFIGHLSGPEPSRNEGRDINKGGKRMHTCSYCRTT
;
A
#
# COMPACT_ATOMS: atom_id res chain seq x y z
N MET A 1 13.71 -2.29 -25.27
CA MET A 1 12.75 -1.49 -24.49
C MET A 1 11.58 -0.91 -25.28
N ALA A 2 11.66 -0.83 -26.60
CA ALA A 2 10.58 -0.27 -27.43
C ALA A 2 9.46 -1.27 -27.80
N GLU A 3 9.68 -2.57 -27.65
CA GLU A 3 8.73 -3.62 -28.09
C GLU A 3 7.60 -3.89 -27.08
N SER A 4 7.77 -3.51 -25.81
CA SER A 4 6.75 -3.74 -24.77
C SER A 4 5.61 -2.71 -24.76
N LEU A 5 5.77 -1.56 -25.38
CA LEU A 5 4.77 -0.48 -25.41
C LEU A 5 3.48 -0.82 -26.17
N PRO A 6 3.51 -1.45 -27.36
CA PRO A 6 2.29 -1.80 -28.07
C PRO A 6 1.46 -2.87 -27.35
N GLN A 7 2.10 -3.84 -26.71
CA GLN A 7 1.42 -4.89 -25.94
C GLN A 7 0.72 -4.33 -24.71
N LEU A 8 1.40 -3.45 -23.96
CA LEU A 8 0.80 -2.75 -22.82
C LEU A 8 -0.38 -1.89 -23.24
N ARG A 9 -0.30 -1.23 -24.38
CA ARG A 9 -1.39 -0.41 -24.92
C ARG A 9 -2.63 -1.26 -25.22
N THR A 10 -2.45 -2.41 -25.86
CA THR A 10 -3.54 -3.35 -26.17
C THR A 10 -4.19 -3.87 -24.88
N THR A 11 -3.38 -4.26 -23.90
CA THR A 11 -3.89 -4.77 -22.62
C THR A 11 -4.58 -3.67 -21.81
N ALA A 12 -4.08 -2.44 -21.83
CA ALA A 12 -4.74 -1.30 -21.21
C ALA A 12 -6.10 -0.97 -21.84
N GLN A 13 -6.21 -1.10 -23.17
CA GLN A 13 -7.49 -0.97 -23.88
C GLN A 13 -8.47 -2.08 -23.45
N LEU A 14 -8.01 -3.31 -23.27
CA LEU A 14 -8.84 -4.41 -22.78
C LEU A 14 -9.38 -4.10 -21.37
N VAL A 15 -8.55 -3.59 -20.45
CA VAL A 15 -9.01 -3.16 -19.11
C VAL A 15 -10.09 -2.09 -19.24
N ARG A 16 -9.84 -1.06 -20.05
CA ARG A 16 -10.80 0.02 -20.28
C ARG A 16 -12.14 -0.50 -20.80
N ASP A 17 -12.10 -1.36 -21.81
CA ASP A 17 -13.32 -1.90 -22.44
C ASP A 17 -14.12 -2.76 -21.45
N LYS A 18 -13.45 -3.54 -20.61
CA LYS A 18 -14.09 -4.33 -19.56
C LYS A 18 -14.70 -3.45 -18.46
N LEU A 19 -14.05 -2.35 -18.11
CA LEU A 19 -14.62 -1.37 -17.18
C LEU A 19 -15.88 -0.72 -17.75
N ILE A 20 -15.86 -0.31 -19.02
CA ILE A 20 -17.00 0.31 -19.70
C ILE A 20 -18.19 -0.66 -19.84
N ARG A 21 -17.93 -1.95 -20.09
CA ARG A 21 -18.97 -2.99 -20.17
C ARG A 21 -19.51 -3.40 -18.79
N GLY A 22 -18.80 -3.08 -17.72
CA GLY A 22 -19.15 -3.52 -16.36
C GLY A 22 -18.71 -4.95 -16.03
N ASP A 23 -17.85 -5.55 -16.87
CA ASP A 23 -17.25 -6.88 -16.61
C ASP A 23 -16.25 -6.83 -15.44
N ILE A 24 -15.67 -5.65 -15.24
CA ILE A 24 -14.78 -5.34 -14.10
C ILE A 24 -15.44 -4.23 -13.29
N ARG A 25 -15.61 -4.49 -11.99
CA ARG A 25 -16.12 -3.52 -11.03
C ARG A 25 -14.98 -3.06 -10.13
N PRO A 26 -14.61 -1.77 -10.16
CA PRO A 26 -13.52 -1.25 -9.35
C PRO A 26 -13.67 -1.55 -7.85
N GLU A 27 -14.88 -1.47 -7.32
CA GLU A 27 -15.16 -1.69 -5.89
C GLU A 27 -14.87 -3.14 -5.47
N GLU A 28 -15.16 -4.09 -6.35
CA GLU A 28 -14.88 -5.51 -6.09
C GLU A 28 -13.38 -5.80 -6.14
N LEU A 29 -12.67 -5.18 -7.08
CA LEU A 29 -11.21 -5.29 -7.18
C LEU A 29 -10.51 -4.66 -5.97
N PHE A 30 -10.95 -3.48 -5.56
CA PHE A 30 -10.39 -2.80 -4.37
C PHE A 30 -10.61 -3.63 -3.11
N ARG A 31 -11.81 -4.17 -2.95
CA ARG A 31 -12.12 -5.07 -1.83
C ARG A 31 -11.27 -6.34 -1.86
N ALA A 32 -11.13 -6.98 -3.03
CA ALA A 32 -10.31 -8.17 -3.20
C ALA A 32 -8.85 -7.87 -2.86
N TYR A 33 -8.33 -6.73 -3.31
CA TYR A 33 -6.97 -6.30 -3.03
C TYR A 33 -6.75 -6.08 -1.52
N MET A 34 -7.65 -5.39 -0.84
CA MET A 34 -7.56 -5.12 0.60
C MET A 34 -7.70 -6.38 1.46
N LEU A 35 -8.45 -7.37 0.99
CA LEU A 35 -8.65 -8.65 1.68
C LEU A 35 -7.65 -9.74 1.26
N GLU A 36 -6.63 -9.37 0.46
CA GLU A 36 -5.63 -10.28 -0.07
C GLU A 36 -6.23 -11.48 -0.85
N ASN A 37 -7.40 -11.27 -1.46
CA ASN A 37 -8.03 -12.25 -2.34
C ASN A 37 -7.41 -12.20 -3.72
N ALA A 38 -6.66 -13.23 -4.09
CA ALA A 38 -5.94 -13.32 -5.35
C ALA A 38 -6.83 -13.69 -6.55
N ASP A 39 -8.02 -14.28 -6.34
CA ASP A 39 -8.85 -14.88 -7.39
C ASP A 39 -9.09 -13.99 -8.62
N PRO A 40 -9.54 -12.72 -8.48
CA PRO A 40 -9.78 -11.88 -9.64
C PRO A 40 -8.50 -11.52 -10.41
N PHE A 41 -7.37 -11.45 -9.71
CA PHE A 41 -6.07 -11.13 -10.30
C PHE A 41 -5.46 -12.34 -11.01
N GLU A 42 -5.65 -13.53 -10.48
CA GLU A 42 -5.27 -14.78 -11.14
C GLU A 42 -6.10 -15.05 -12.39
N ALA A 43 -7.40 -14.76 -12.34
CA ALA A 43 -8.27 -14.84 -13.51
C ALA A 43 -7.80 -13.87 -14.61
N TRP A 44 -7.46 -12.65 -14.25
CA TRP A 44 -6.87 -11.67 -15.17
C TRP A 44 -5.54 -12.15 -15.75
N ALA A 45 -4.64 -12.68 -14.93
CA ALA A 45 -3.34 -13.16 -15.39
C ALA A 45 -3.45 -14.27 -16.45
N LYS A 46 -4.47 -15.12 -16.35
CA LYS A 46 -4.77 -16.16 -17.34
C LYS A 46 -5.33 -15.58 -18.64
N GLU A 47 -6.11 -14.52 -18.54
CA GLU A 47 -6.72 -13.85 -19.69
C GLU A 47 -5.73 -12.95 -20.44
N ALA A 48 -4.84 -12.30 -19.70
CA ALA A 48 -3.83 -11.36 -20.22
C ALA A 48 -2.40 -11.80 -19.86
N PRO A 49 -1.91 -12.92 -20.40
CA PRO A 49 -0.60 -13.46 -20.04
C PRO A 49 0.58 -12.55 -20.39
N ASP A 50 0.39 -11.64 -21.36
CA ASP A 50 1.42 -10.68 -21.76
C ASP A 50 1.64 -9.54 -20.74
N ALA A 51 0.63 -9.28 -19.89
CA ALA A 51 0.71 -8.27 -18.83
C ALA A 51 -0.08 -8.72 -17.59
N PRO A 52 0.32 -9.81 -16.92
CA PRO A 52 -0.43 -10.39 -15.80
C PRO A 52 -0.53 -9.45 -14.60
N ASN A 53 0.47 -8.59 -14.42
CA ASN A 53 0.55 -7.67 -13.28
C ASN A 53 -0.09 -6.30 -13.55
N LEU A 54 -0.64 -6.06 -14.75
CA LEU A 54 -1.18 -4.75 -15.09
C LEU A 54 -2.40 -4.40 -14.24
N LEU A 55 -3.34 -5.34 -14.06
CA LEU A 55 -4.53 -5.09 -13.27
C LEU A 55 -4.23 -4.83 -11.78
N PRO A 56 -3.44 -5.65 -11.08
CA PRO A 56 -3.06 -5.35 -9.70
C PRO A 56 -2.27 -4.05 -9.58
N PHE A 57 -1.41 -3.72 -10.54
CA PHE A 57 -0.69 -2.45 -10.57
C PHE A 57 -1.65 -1.25 -10.68
N LEU A 58 -2.63 -1.31 -11.56
CA LEU A 58 -3.63 -0.24 -11.71
C LEU A 58 -4.49 -0.09 -10.46
N VAL A 59 -4.91 -1.20 -9.85
CA VAL A 59 -5.68 -1.20 -8.60
C VAL A 59 -4.87 -0.54 -7.49
N TYR A 60 -3.63 -0.97 -7.26
CA TYR A 60 -2.76 -0.40 -6.25
C TYR A 60 -2.58 1.11 -6.42
N ASN A 61 -2.16 1.55 -7.61
CA ASN A 61 -1.89 2.97 -7.85
C ASN A 61 -3.16 3.84 -7.80
N SER A 62 -4.34 3.27 -8.09
CA SER A 62 -5.60 3.99 -7.96
C SER A 62 -6.05 4.14 -6.51
N MET A 63 -5.70 3.18 -5.65
CA MET A 63 -6.07 3.18 -4.23
C MET A 63 -5.11 4.01 -3.38
N GLU A 64 -3.84 4.07 -3.74
CA GLU A 64 -2.78 4.70 -2.92
C GLU A 64 -3.14 6.12 -2.46
N PRO A 65 -3.59 7.06 -3.33
CA PRO A 65 -3.93 8.41 -2.90
C PRO A 65 -5.08 8.48 -1.88
N TRP A 66 -6.06 7.59 -2.02
CA TRP A 66 -7.19 7.51 -1.10
C TRP A 66 -6.79 6.96 0.26
N LEU A 67 -5.92 5.95 0.27
CA LEU A 67 -5.39 5.35 1.49
C LEU A 67 -4.48 6.33 2.22
N GLU A 68 -3.65 7.09 1.52
CA GLU A 68 -2.83 8.14 2.11
C GLU A 68 -3.70 9.23 2.76
N ALA A 69 -4.70 9.74 2.05
CA ALA A 69 -5.61 10.75 2.58
C ALA A 69 -6.40 10.25 3.80
N ALA A 70 -6.88 9.01 3.75
CA ALA A 70 -7.56 8.38 4.89
C ALA A 70 -6.58 8.17 6.06
N GLY A 71 -5.35 7.75 5.79
CA GLY A 71 -4.29 7.58 6.78
C GLY A 71 -3.96 8.90 7.49
N GLU A 72 -3.83 10.00 6.76
CA GLU A 72 -3.59 11.32 7.31
C GLU A 72 -4.75 11.77 8.21
N ALA A 73 -5.98 11.64 7.74
CA ALA A 73 -7.17 12.02 8.50
C ALA A 73 -7.35 11.21 9.79
N LEU A 74 -7.11 9.90 9.74
CA LEU A 74 -7.28 9.00 10.88
C LEU A 74 -6.11 9.06 11.86
N SER A 75 -4.88 9.28 11.38
CA SER A 75 -3.71 9.42 12.24
C SER A 75 -3.81 10.64 13.17
N ALA A 76 -4.49 11.70 12.73
CA ALA A 76 -4.76 12.88 13.55
C ALA A 76 -5.69 12.58 14.74
N ALA A 77 -6.56 11.57 14.60
CA ALA A 77 -7.48 11.14 15.66
C ALA A 77 -6.87 10.09 16.59
N TYR A 78 -5.70 9.55 16.26
CA TYR A 78 -5.03 8.51 17.05
C TYR A 78 -4.14 9.14 18.12
N PRO A 79 -4.20 8.66 19.39
CA PRO A 79 -3.31 9.17 20.43
C PRO A 79 -1.86 8.85 20.09
N GLN A 80 -1.07 9.87 19.83
CA GLN A 80 0.33 9.79 19.37
C GLN A 80 1.30 9.17 20.39
N ASN A 81 0.84 8.87 21.60
CA ASN A 81 1.68 8.40 22.71
C ASN A 81 1.55 6.90 22.99
N ASP A 82 0.67 6.19 22.28
CA ASP A 82 0.51 4.76 22.49
C ASP A 82 1.47 3.96 21.59
N VAL A 83 2.23 3.08 22.24
CA VAL A 83 3.07 2.12 21.55
C VAL A 83 2.18 1.04 20.91
N TRP A 84 2.06 1.06 19.59
CA TRP A 84 1.33 0.04 18.86
C TRP A 84 2.09 -1.28 18.88
N GLN A 85 1.50 -2.31 19.47
CA GLN A 85 2.17 -3.62 19.67
C GLN A 85 1.71 -4.71 18.69
N HIS A 86 0.86 -4.36 17.73
CA HIS A 86 0.33 -5.30 16.75
C HIS A 86 1.11 -5.25 15.44
N GLY A 87 1.16 -6.37 14.71
CA GLY A 87 1.88 -6.49 13.44
C GLY A 87 1.16 -5.89 12.23
N HIS A 88 0.07 -5.14 12.43
CA HIS A 88 -0.70 -4.51 11.38
C HIS A 88 -0.89 -3.02 11.63
N CYS A 89 -1.18 -2.27 10.57
CA CYS A 89 -1.41 -0.83 10.66
C CYS A 89 -2.72 -0.52 11.40
N PRO A 90 -2.74 0.38 12.40
CA PRO A 90 -3.94 0.72 13.15
C PRO A 90 -4.99 1.45 12.30
N VAL A 91 -4.59 2.03 11.18
CA VAL A 91 -5.46 2.83 10.30
C VAL A 91 -6.12 1.99 9.23
N CYS A 92 -5.37 1.21 8.47
CA CYS A 92 -5.88 0.45 7.33
C CYS A 92 -5.88 -1.07 7.51
N GLY A 93 -5.36 -1.58 8.63
CA GLY A 93 -5.29 -3.00 8.94
C GLY A 93 -4.22 -3.79 8.16
N SER A 94 -3.50 -3.17 7.23
CA SER A 94 -2.48 -3.83 6.45
C SER A 94 -1.26 -4.22 7.29
N PRO A 95 -0.54 -5.30 6.93
CA PRO A 95 0.71 -5.64 7.60
C PRO A 95 1.71 -4.48 7.55
N ALA A 96 2.44 -4.25 8.63
CA ALA A 96 3.50 -3.26 8.65
C ALA A 96 4.67 -3.76 7.79
N PHE A 97 5.00 -3.03 6.73
CA PHE A 97 5.94 -3.52 5.73
C PHE A 97 7.38 -3.03 5.94
N ILE A 98 7.57 -1.84 6.47
CA ILE A 98 8.90 -1.23 6.66
C ILE A 98 9.05 -0.73 8.09
N GLY A 99 10.01 -1.30 8.81
CA GLY A 99 10.51 -0.77 10.08
C GLY A 99 11.72 0.11 9.83
N HIS A 100 11.79 1.26 10.47
CA HIS A 100 12.98 2.09 10.50
C HIS A 100 13.30 2.53 11.92
N LEU A 101 14.55 2.84 12.15
CA LEU A 101 15.01 3.42 13.41
C LEU A 101 15.05 4.93 13.24
N SER A 102 14.34 5.67 14.08
CA SER A 102 14.56 7.11 14.18
C SER A 102 15.96 7.34 14.73
N GLY A 103 16.61 8.42 14.27
CA GLY A 103 17.94 8.78 14.76
C GLY A 103 18.00 8.91 16.30
N PRO A 104 19.19 8.85 16.90
CA PRO A 104 19.34 8.99 18.35
C PRO A 104 18.77 10.34 18.78
N GLU A 105 17.79 10.34 19.69
CA GLU A 105 17.34 11.56 20.35
C GLU A 105 18.48 12.07 21.26
N PRO A 106 18.87 13.34 21.16
CA PRO A 106 19.83 13.90 22.08
C PRO A 106 19.24 13.85 23.50
N SER A 107 19.76 12.94 24.33
CA SER A 107 19.34 12.90 25.73
C SER A 107 19.92 14.11 26.45
N ARG A 108 19.05 14.98 26.93
CA ARG A 108 19.38 16.16 27.75
C ARG A 108 19.75 15.81 29.18
N ASN A 109 20.30 14.66 29.47
CA ASN A 109 20.74 14.30 30.82
C ASN A 109 22.25 14.21 30.89
N GLU A 110 22.79 15.24 31.50
CA GLU A 110 24.07 15.39 32.19
C GLU A 110 25.00 14.16 32.19
N GLY A 111 26.06 14.22 31.35
CA GLY A 111 27.34 13.63 31.70
C GLY A 111 27.57 12.16 31.39
N ARG A 112 26.64 11.43 30.75
CA ARG A 112 26.90 10.10 30.20
C ARG A 112 26.26 9.99 28.82
N ASP A 113 27.09 9.91 27.81
CA ASP A 113 26.69 9.48 26.44
C ASP A 113 26.20 8.02 26.47
N ILE A 114 25.01 7.80 26.97
CA ILE A 114 24.29 6.57 26.69
C ILE A 114 23.59 6.83 25.36
N ASN A 115 24.16 6.36 24.27
CA ASN A 115 23.49 6.23 22.99
C ASN A 115 22.24 5.38 23.17
N LYS A 116 21.14 6.00 23.56
CA LYS A 116 19.82 5.37 23.54
C LYS A 116 19.50 5.18 22.06
N GLY A 117 19.48 3.94 21.60
CA GLY A 117 19.09 3.58 20.27
C GLY A 117 17.76 4.27 19.90
N GLY A 118 17.65 4.76 18.68
CA GLY A 118 16.47 5.47 18.23
C GLY A 118 15.20 4.63 18.38
N LYS A 119 14.05 5.29 18.42
CA LYS A 119 12.74 4.61 18.46
C LYS A 119 12.56 3.74 17.23
N ARG A 120 12.05 2.55 17.43
CA ARG A 120 11.62 1.70 16.32
C ARG A 120 10.26 2.19 15.83
N MET A 121 10.22 2.56 14.57
CA MET A 121 9.01 3.04 13.92
C MET A 121 8.66 2.13 12.75
N HIS A 122 7.38 1.96 12.50
CA HIS A 122 6.86 1.23 11.36
C HIS A 122 6.07 2.18 10.47
N THR A 123 6.37 2.19 9.19
CA THR A 123 5.58 2.94 8.21
C THR A 123 4.74 1.96 7.40
N CYS A 124 3.45 2.21 7.34
CA CYS A 124 2.55 1.43 6.51
C CYS A 124 2.80 1.72 5.04
N SER A 125 2.96 0.67 4.23
CA SER A 125 3.17 0.82 2.78
C SER A 125 1.92 1.29 2.03
N TYR A 126 0.74 1.12 2.61
CA TYR A 126 -0.54 1.47 1.98
C TYR A 126 -0.97 2.89 2.31
N CYS A 127 -1.15 3.21 3.59
CA CYS A 127 -1.67 4.51 4.01
C CYS A 127 -0.59 5.47 4.53
N ARG A 128 0.68 5.09 4.45
CA ARG A 128 1.85 5.89 4.89
C ARG A 128 1.84 6.33 6.36
N THR A 129 0.91 5.84 7.16
CA THR A 129 0.89 6.08 8.61
C THR A 129 2.16 5.52 9.27
N THR A 130 2.79 6.33 10.09
CA THR A 130 4.03 5.98 10.81
C THR A 130 3.75 5.82 12.30
#